data_8ea9ef82ddf1a22337641996157a599a
#
_entry.id   8ea9ef82ddf1a22337641996157a599a
#
_cell.length_a   1.000
_cell.length_b   1.000
_cell.length_c   1.000
_cell.angle_alpha   90.00
_cell.angle_beta   90.00
_cell.angle_gamma   90.00
#
_symmetry.space_group_name_H-M   'P 1'
#
loop_
_entity.id
_entity.type
_entity.pdbx_description
1 polymer ?
#
loop_
_entity_poly.entity_id
_entity_poly.type
_entity_poly.pdbx_seq_one_letter_code
_entity_poly.pdbx_strand_id
1 'polypeptide(L)'
;TIFQIAVVAVDVTVVDILTLDVVTDVHGEGITATKELFSVESLIGTAEKQVNFSTDHVLDMNAKKIYDVECMCNNLDYEILPDKILVRGTLHKQVYYVAYDDERVQEQTFENEFTVVLDVPGACPHMEVYPKCRIEFCEAKLTAQAPTTNIKINCILQAIVKVTEYCQLYIVTDVQGALASRCRIRVEDIIGRKCHQETINQSIDVNAPADVNDVLVKKAKNTTACLRNVTYEKIPDKVIVKGITHVQVYYVSCGSDQELRETSADIPFTTFVHFDGLTKDTMIRVRQRVEYTDAKIDGVSCDTSMVRAIAIIEVCVRAY
;
A
#
# COMPACT_ATOMS: atom_id res chain seq x y z
N THR A 1 -7.07 33.24 6.04
CA THR A 1 -7.41 32.58 4.76
C THR A 1 -6.23 31.68 4.42
N ILE A 2 -6.48 30.39 4.26
CA ILE A 2 -5.48 29.40 3.85
C ILE A 2 -5.71 29.14 2.36
N PHE A 3 -4.65 29.22 1.54
CA PHE A 3 -4.65 28.80 0.15
C PHE A 3 -3.84 27.51 0.04
N GLN A 4 -4.44 26.46 -0.49
CA GLN A 4 -3.76 25.21 -0.76
C GLN A 4 -3.77 24.94 -2.26
N ILE A 5 -2.62 24.63 -2.83
CA ILE A 5 -2.49 24.18 -4.21
C ILE A 5 -1.94 22.76 -4.18
N ALA A 6 -2.68 21.82 -4.76
CA ALA A 6 -2.23 20.46 -4.93
C ALA A 6 -2.06 20.17 -6.42
N VAL A 7 -0.93 19.55 -6.78
CA VAL A 7 -0.69 19.02 -8.12
C VAL A 7 -0.75 17.51 -8.03
N VAL A 8 -1.70 16.91 -8.76
CA VAL A 8 -1.89 15.46 -8.80
C VAL A 8 -1.43 14.96 -10.17
N ALA A 9 -0.44 14.07 -10.18
CA ALA A 9 -0.07 13.31 -11.37
C ALA A 9 -0.90 12.02 -11.39
N VAL A 10 -1.54 11.75 -12.52
CA VAL A 10 -2.33 10.53 -12.72
C VAL A 10 -1.78 9.79 -13.92
N ASP A 11 -1.25 8.59 -13.68
CA ASP A 11 -0.84 7.67 -14.73
C ASP A 11 -1.95 6.66 -14.97
N VAL A 12 -2.45 6.61 -16.21
CA VAL A 12 -3.50 5.67 -16.61
C VAL A 12 -2.93 4.71 -17.65
N THR A 13 -2.97 3.41 -17.34
CA THR A 13 -2.65 2.36 -18.31
C THR A 13 -3.94 1.63 -18.64
N VAL A 14 -4.31 1.65 -19.90
CA VAL A 14 -5.45 0.87 -20.41
C VAL A 14 -4.88 -0.41 -21.03
N VAL A 15 -5.41 -1.55 -20.57
CA VAL A 15 -5.02 -2.88 -21.08
C VAL A 15 -6.26 -3.62 -21.53
N ASP A 16 -6.11 -4.40 -22.60
CA ASP A 16 -7.09 -5.39 -23.02
C ASP A 16 -6.59 -6.78 -22.63
N ILE A 17 -7.51 -7.67 -22.29
CA ILE A 17 -7.19 -9.04 -21.91
C ILE A 17 -7.58 -9.93 -23.06
N LEU A 18 -6.56 -10.52 -23.70
CA LEU A 18 -6.76 -11.46 -24.81
C LEU A 18 -6.42 -12.87 -24.34
N THR A 19 -7.31 -13.81 -24.66
CA THR A 19 -7.00 -15.23 -24.57
C THR A 19 -6.47 -15.69 -25.91
N LEU A 20 -5.26 -16.22 -25.91
CA LEU A 20 -4.59 -16.71 -27.13
C LEU A 20 -4.23 -18.17 -26.95
N ASP A 21 -4.58 -18.98 -27.95
CA ASP A 21 -4.06 -20.33 -28.10
C ASP A 21 -2.73 -20.27 -28.81
N VAL A 22 -1.67 -20.75 -28.18
CA VAL A 22 -0.32 -20.75 -28.75
C VAL A 22 0.11 -22.16 -29.10
N VAL A 23 0.85 -22.30 -30.24
CA VAL A 23 1.37 -23.59 -30.64
C VAL A 23 2.65 -23.87 -29.88
N THR A 24 2.64 -24.94 -29.09
CA THR A 24 3.78 -25.36 -28.25
C THR A 24 4.59 -26.49 -28.92
N ASP A 25 4.00 -27.21 -29.86
CA ASP A 25 4.68 -28.24 -30.62
C ASP A 25 4.06 -28.49 -32.01
N VAL A 26 4.87 -29.02 -32.95
CA VAL A 26 4.43 -29.40 -34.26
C VAL A 26 5.13 -30.70 -34.60
N HIS A 27 4.36 -31.69 -35.08
CA HIS A 27 4.84 -33.00 -35.48
C HIS A 27 4.42 -33.32 -36.93
N GLY A 28 5.30 -33.95 -37.68
CA GLY A 28 5.04 -34.43 -39.02
C GLY A 28 6.29 -34.90 -39.73
N GLU A 29 6.14 -35.73 -40.74
CA GLU A 29 7.26 -36.20 -41.56
C GLU A 29 7.87 -35.04 -42.35
N GLY A 30 9.19 -34.79 -42.19
CA GLY A 30 9.88 -33.68 -42.84
C GLY A 30 9.59 -32.30 -42.27
N ILE A 31 8.90 -32.21 -41.12
CA ILE A 31 8.65 -30.95 -40.42
C ILE A 31 9.67 -30.75 -39.30
N THR A 32 10.27 -29.56 -39.24
CA THR A 32 11.09 -29.11 -38.11
C THR A 32 10.55 -27.80 -37.56
N ALA A 33 10.52 -27.66 -36.25
CA ALA A 33 10.05 -26.46 -35.56
C ALA A 33 11.17 -25.85 -34.73
N THR A 34 11.30 -24.53 -34.77
CA THR A 34 12.12 -23.76 -33.87
C THR A 34 11.21 -23.34 -32.71
N LYS A 35 11.69 -23.58 -31.49
CA LYS A 35 10.95 -23.25 -30.25
C LYS A 35 11.78 -22.33 -29.39
N GLU A 36 11.16 -21.35 -28.80
CA GLU A 36 11.76 -20.47 -27.82
C GLU A 36 11.00 -20.54 -26.52
N LEU A 37 11.73 -20.45 -25.38
CA LEU A 37 11.16 -20.46 -24.05
C LEU A 37 10.74 -19.04 -23.68
N PHE A 38 9.48 -18.87 -23.30
CA PHE A 38 8.95 -17.61 -22.80
C PHE A 38 8.42 -17.80 -21.38
N SER A 39 8.62 -16.75 -20.59
CA SER A 39 8.02 -16.63 -19.25
C SER A 39 6.96 -15.54 -19.27
N VAL A 40 5.72 -15.93 -19.15
CA VAL A 40 4.57 -15.02 -19.20
C VAL A 40 3.77 -15.07 -17.91
N GLU A 41 3.17 -13.94 -17.56
CA GLU A 41 2.22 -13.85 -16.45
C GLU A 41 0.81 -13.97 -17.02
N SER A 42 0.18 -15.12 -16.80
CA SER A 42 -1.19 -15.38 -17.21
C SER A 42 -2.18 -14.85 -16.17
N LEU A 43 -3.19 -14.10 -16.59
CA LEU A 43 -4.27 -13.70 -15.71
C LEU A 43 -5.22 -14.87 -15.48
N ILE A 44 -5.38 -15.29 -14.24
CA ILE A 44 -6.35 -16.30 -13.83
C ILE A 44 -7.71 -15.64 -13.63
N GLY A 45 -7.76 -14.53 -12.90
CA GLY A 45 -8.99 -13.81 -12.69
C GLY A 45 -8.83 -12.56 -11.82
N THR A 46 -9.90 -11.78 -11.80
CA THR A 46 -10.05 -10.63 -10.90
C THR A 46 -11.38 -10.77 -10.16
N ALA A 47 -11.42 -10.40 -8.92
CA ALA A 47 -12.65 -10.31 -8.16
C ALA A 47 -12.66 -9.07 -7.28
N GLU A 48 -13.85 -8.55 -7.03
CA GLU A 48 -14.06 -7.45 -6.11
C GLU A 48 -15.29 -7.70 -5.24
N LYS A 49 -15.26 -7.16 -4.03
CA LYS A 49 -16.35 -7.29 -3.08
C LYS A 49 -16.42 -6.09 -2.17
N GLN A 50 -17.60 -5.51 -2.05
CA GLN A 50 -17.92 -4.52 -1.04
C GLN A 50 -18.33 -5.20 0.26
N VAL A 51 -17.84 -4.64 1.37
CA VAL A 51 -18.22 -5.08 2.72
C VAL A 51 -18.55 -3.85 3.56
N ASN A 52 -19.67 -3.93 4.27
CA ASN A 52 -20.12 -2.88 5.16
C ASN A 52 -19.71 -3.25 6.60
N PHE A 53 -19.04 -2.34 7.26
CA PHE A 53 -18.70 -2.42 8.67
C PHE A 53 -19.51 -1.38 9.44
N SER A 54 -20.22 -1.83 10.45
CA SER A 54 -20.93 -0.97 11.40
C SER A 54 -20.50 -1.37 12.79
N THR A 55 -19.81 -0.48 13.49
CA THR A 55 -19.22 -0.77 14.80
C THR A 55 -19.57 0.32 15.80
N ASP A 56 -19.95 -0.08 17.00
CA ASP A 56 -20.19 0.82 18.12
C ASP A 56 -18.89 0.96 18.91
N HIS A 57 -18.57 2.19 19.31
CA HIS A 57 -17.38 2.54 20.07
C HIS A 57 -17.72 3.54 21.19
N VAL A 58 -16.83 3.63 22.16
CA VAL A 58 -16.94 4.57 23.27
C VAL A 58 -15.75 5.53 23.21
N LEU A 59 -16.04 6.82 23.20
CA LEU A 59 -15.06 7.89 23.27
C LEU A 59 -14.53 8.05 24.70
N ASP A 60 -13.31 8.51 24.84
CA ASP A 60 -12.68 8.78 26.13
C ASP A 60 -13.36 9.95 26.87
N MET A 61 -13.98 10.89 26.13
CA MET A 61 -14.66 12.05 26.67
C MET A 61 -16.05 12.21 26.04
N ASN A 62 -16.96 12.88 26.77
CA ASN A 62 -18.25 13.25 26.22
C ASN A 62 -18.11 14.16 25.01
N ALA A 63 -18.73 13.79 23.91
CA ALA A 63 -18.73 14.55 22.67
C ALA A 63 -19.97 15.42 22.55
N LYS A 64 -19.77 16.65 22.09
CA LYS A 64 -20.82 17.57 21.65
C LYS A 64 -21.25 17.25 20.22
N LYS A 65 -20.31 16.92 19.36
CA LYS A 65 -20.51 16.51 17.96
C LYS A 65 -19.27 15.80 17.41
N ILE A 66 -19.47 14.97 16.43
CA ILE A 66 -18.38 14.47 15.57
C ILE A 66 -17.98 15.61 14.63
N TYR A 67 -16.69 15.83 14.49
CA TYR A 67 -16.11 16.82 13.58
C TYR A 67 -15.76 16.18 12.25
N ASP A 68 -15.02 15.06 12.29
CA ASP A 68 -14.58 14.33 11.10
C ASP A 68 -14.26 12.88 11.44
N VAL A 69 -14.15 12.03 10.42
CA VAL A 69 -13.67 10.66 10.55
C VAL A 69 -12.85 10.28 9.33
N GLU A 70 -11.66 9.75 9.59
CA GLU A 70 -10.78 9.19 8.58
C GLU A 70 -10.67 7.67 8.76
N CYS A 71 -10.69 6.95 7.66
CA CYS A 71 -10.54 5.50 7.66
C CYS A 71 -9.55 5.06 6.59
N MET A 72 -8.69 4.10 6.96
CA MET A 72 -7.74 3.49 6.04
C MET A 72 -7.60 2.00 6.30
N CYS A 73 -7.22 1.28 5.25
CA CYS A 73 -6.89 -0.14 5.36
C CYS A 73 -5.38 -0.29 5.53
N ASN A 74 -4.99 -0.97 6.59
CA ASN A 74 -3.60 -1.26 6.90
C ASN A 74 -3.37 -2.78 6.95
N ASN A 75 -2.10 -3.19 6.91
CA ASN A 75 -1.67 -4.58 7.14
C ASN A 75 -2.41 -5.61 6.26
N LEU A 76 -2.56 -5.28 4.97
CA LEU A 76 -3.19 -6.21 4.03
C LEU A 76 -2.35 -7.46 3.87
N ASP A 77 -2.96 -8.60 4.13
CA ASP A 77 -2.44 -9.94 3.91
C ASP A 77 -3.47 -10.78 3.15
N TYR A 78 -3.03 -11.89 2.57
CA TYR A 78 -3.92 -12.79 1.84
C TYR A 78 -3.54 -14.25 2.02
N GLU A 79 -4.53 -15.10 1.88
CA GLU A 79 -4.38 -16.56 1.82
C GLU A 79 -5.10 -17.08 0.58
N ILE A 80 -4.43 -17.97 -0.16
CA ILE A 80 -4.99 -18.56 -1.37
C ILE A 80 -5.57 -19.94 -1.00
N LEU A 81 -6.85 -20.09 -1.26
CA LEU A 81 -7.56 -21.36 -1.20
C LEU A 81 -7.99 -21.75 -2.62
N PRO A 82 -8.33 -23.04 -2.86
CA PRO A 82 -8.90 -23.44 -4.14
C PRO A 82 -10.12 -22.60 -4.52
N ASP A 83 -10.06 -21.92 -5.66
CA ASP A 83 -11.10 -21.05 -6.22
C ASP A 83 -11.44 -19.81 -5.37
N LYS A 84 -10.66 -19.48 -4.33
CA LYS A 84 -10.96 -18.37 -3.41
C LYS A 84 -9.71 -17.68 -2.90
N ILE A 85 -9.85 -16.39 -2.64
CA ILE A 85 -8.84 -15.59 -1.96
C ILE A 85 -9.45 -15.03 -0.68
N LEU A 86 -8.79 -15.27 0.45
CA LEU A 86 -9.06 -14.57 1.70
C LEU A 86 -8.16 -13.36 1.78
N VAL A 87 -8.75 -12.17 1.87
CA VAL A 87 -8.01 -10.93 2.13
C VAL A 87 -8.28 -10.53 3.57
N ARG A 88 -7.21 -10.35 4.34
CA ARG A 88 -7.24 -9.91 5.74
C ARG A 88 -6.57 -8.54 5.83
N GLY A 89 -6.96 -7.78 6.83
CA GLY A 89 -6.33 -6.51 7.12
C GLY A 89 -6.92 -5.87 8.36
N THR A 90 -6.42 -4.67 8.65
CA THR A 90 -6.89 -3.85 9.76
C THR A 90 -7.54 -2.59 9.20
N LEU A 91 -8.76 -2.33 9.60
CA LEU A 91 -9.47 -1.09 9.35
C LEU A 91 -9.13 -0.11 10.47
N HIS A 92 -8.24 0.82 10.16
CA HIS A 92 -7.84 1.91 11.03
C HIS A 92 -8.85 3.05 10.88
N LYS A 93 -9.42 3.50 11.99
CA LYS A 93 -10.43 4.56 12.05
C LYS A 93 -9.99 5.64 13.00
N GLN A 94 -9.92 6.85 12.53
CA GLN A 94 -9.53 8.01 13.30
C GLN A 94 -10.70 8.98 13.37
N VAL A 95 -11.21 9.21 14.56
CA VAL A 95 -12.39 10.05 14.81
C VAL A 95 -11.97 11.34 15.46
N TYR A 96 -12.34 12.44 14.87
CA TYR A 96 -12.20 13.78 15.42
C TYR A 96 -13.56 14.23 15.96
N TYR A 97 -13.61 14.65 17.22
CA TYR A 97 -14.83 15.10 17.85
C TYR A 97 -14.61 16.32 18.74
N VAL A 98 -15.64 17.13 18.90
CA VAL A 98 -15.62 18.27 19.80
C VAL A 98 -16.06 17.78 21.18
N ALA A 99 -15.13 17.84 22.16
CA ALA A 99 -15.47 17.52 23.52
C ALA A 99 -16.49 18.50 24.11
N TYR A 100 -17.35 17.99 24.99
CA TYR A 100 -18.45 18.79 25.54
C TYR A 100 -17.98 19.81 26.59
N ASP A 101 -17.01 19.42 27.43
CA ASP A 101 -16.59 20.18 28.59
C ASP A 101 -15.72 21.40 28.24
N ASP A 102 -14.80 21.25 27.30
CA ASP A 102 -13.81 22.27 26.92
C ASP A 102 -13.98 22.81 25.49
N GLU A 103 -14.93 22.28 24.75
CA GLU A 103 -15.24 22.61 23.34
C GLU A 103 -14.06 22.45 22.38
N ARG A 104 -13.02 21.69 22.77
CA ARG A 104 -11.85 21.42 21.93
C ARG A 104 -12.07 20.21 21.04
N VAL A 105 -11.37 20.20 19.92
CA VAL A 105 -11.31 19.03 19.06
C VAL A 105 -10.38 18.01 19.70
N GLN A 106 -10.92 16.84 19.95
CA GLN A 106 -10.21 15.65 20.40
C GLN A 106 -10.15 14.64 19.27
N GLU A 107 -9.17 13.76 19.36
CA GLU A 107 -8.97 12.67 18.42
C GLU A 107 -8.91 11.34 19.15
N GLN A 108 -9.54 10.32 18.58
CA GLN A 108 -9.47 8.96 19.11
C GLN A 108 -9.45 7.95 17.95
N THR A 109 -8.58 6.96 18.09
CA THR A 109 -8.33 5.93 17.10
C THR A 109 -8.95 4.61 17.49
N PHE A 110 -9.52 3.90 16.51
CA PHE A 110 -10.08 2.55 16.68
C PHE A 110 -9.56 1.63 15.58
N GLU A 111 -9.22 0.40 15.95
CA GLU A 111 -8.74 -0.64 15.06
C GLU A 111 -9.78 -1.77 14.98
N ASN A 112 -10.07 -2.25 13.78
CA ASN A 112 -10.89 -3.42 13.57
C ASN A 112 -10.26 -4.34 12.53
N GLU A 113 -10.03 -5.58 12.87
CA GLU A 113 -9.63 -6.59 11.90
C GLU A 113 -10.78 -6.93 10.97
N PHE A 114 -10.46 -7.23 9.72
CA PHE A 114 -11.42 -7.73 8.76
C PHE A 114 -10.87 -8.90 7.96
N THR A 115 -11.78 -9.73 7.50
CA THR A 115 -11.52 -10.80 6.53
C THR A 115 -12.60 -10.78 5.46
N VAL A 116 -12.16 -10.73 4.21
CA VAL A 116 -13.04 -10.76 3.04
C VAL A 116 -12.69 -11.94 2.18
N VAL A 117 -13.69 -12.75 1.84
CA VAL A 117 -13.55 -13.89 0.92
C VAL A 117 -14.01 -13.44 -0.46
N LEU A 118 -13.14 -13.61 -1.46
CA LEU A 118 -13.41 -13.34 -2.86
C LEU A 118 -13.33 -14.66 -3.65
N ASP A 119 -14.32 -14.92 -4.48
CA ASP A 119 -14.34 -16.10 -5.35
C ASP A 119 -13.56 -15.77 -6.64
N VAL A 120 -12.52 -16.56 -6.91
CA VAL A 120 -11.69 -16.48 -8.12
C VAL A 120 -11.53 -17.90 -8.66
N PRO A 121 -12.42 -18.33 -9.54
CA PRO A 121 -12.34 -19.68 -10.12
C PRO A 121 -10.98 -19.93 -10.79
N GLY A 122 -10.38 -21.07 -10.49
CA GLY A 122 -9.06 -21.46 -10.97
C GLY A 122 -7.88 -21.00 -10.07
N ALA A 123 -8.14 -20.24 -9.00
CA ALA A 123 -7.07 -19.85 -8.07
C ALA A 123 -6.52 -21.08 -7.33
N CYS A 124 -5.19 -21.17 -7.26
CA CYS A 124 -4.44 -22.24 -6.59
C CYS A 124 -3.30 -21.68 -5.72
N PRO A 125 -2.87 -22.39 -4.67
CA PRO A 125 -1.93 -21.88 -3.66
C PRO A 125 -0.56 -21.40 -4.16
N HIS A 126 -0.12 -21.79 -5.35
CA HIS A 126 1.18 -21.40 -5.91
C HIS A 126 1.12 -20.11 -6.78
N MET A 127 -0.05 -19.52 -6.91
CA MET A 127 -0.28 -18.35 -7.74
C MET A 127 0.06 -17.05 -7.03
N GLU A 128 0.23 -15.98 -7.78
CA GLU A 128 0.43 -14.65 -7.24
C GLU A 128 -0.88 -13.88 -7.10
N VAL A 129 -1.04 -13.18 -5.99
CA VAL A 129 -2.22 -12.35 -5.70
C VAL A 129 -1.79 -10.92 -5.47
N TYR A 130 -2.53 -10.00 -6.07
CA TYR A 130 -2.37 -8.56 -5.89
C TYR A 130 -3.61 -8.02 -5.19
N PRO A 131 -3.64 -8.03 -3.84
CA PRO A 131 -4.76 -7.50 -3.09
C PRO A 131 -4.71 -5.97 -3.07
N LYS A 132 -5.88 -5.36 -3.13
CA LYS A 132 -6.09 -3.94 -2.91
C LYS A 132 -7.30 -3.77 -2.01
N CYS A 133 -7.25 -2.75 -1.18
CA CYS A 133 -8.36 -2.35 -0.34
C CYS A 133 -8.55 -0.84 -0.48
N ARG A 134 -9.79 -0.43 -0.58
CA ARG A 134 -10.17 0.97 -0.70
C ARG A 134 -11.37 1.24 0.21
N ILE A 135 -11.32 2.33 0.97
CA ILE A 135 -12.49 2.84 1.68
C ILE A 135 -13.28 3.69 0.70
N GLU A 136 -14.53 3.30 0.48
CA GLU A 136 -15.44 4.05 -0.39
C GLU A 136 -16.27 5.06 0.39
N PHE A 137 -16.54 4.75 1.64
CA PHE A 137 -17.32 5.60 2.52
C PHE A 137 -16.93 5.35 3.99
N CYS A 138 -16.86 6.40 4.79
CA CYS A 138 -16.75 6.31 6.24
C CYS A 138 -17.53 7.46 6.89
N GLU A 139 -18.28 7.13 7.93
CA GLU A 139 -19.11 8.07 8.68
C GLU A 139 -19.10 7.69 10.17
N ALA A 140 -18.97 8.67 11.04
CA ALA A 140 -19.15 8.50 12.47
C ALA A 140 -20.31 9.37 12.98
N LYS A 141 -21.15 8.81 13.83
CA LYS A 141 -22.30 9.50 14.42
C LYS A 141 -22.39 9.23 15.92
N LEU A 142 -22.86 10.21 16.67
CA LEU A 142 -23.29 9.99 18.05
C LEU A 142 -24.54 9.08 18.04
N THR A 143 -24.57 8.10 18.93
CA THR A 143 -25.70 7.15 19.02
C THR A 143 -26.78 7.60 19.99
N ALA A 144 -26.53 8.68 20.77
CA ALA A 144 -27.46 9.31 21.70
C ALA A 144 -27.38 10.83 21.58
N GLN A 145 -28.31 11.51 22.23
CA GLN A 145 -28.29 12.98 22.32
C GLN A 145 -27.04 13.44 23.08
N ALA A 146 -26.35 14.44 22.54
CA ALA A 146 -25.20 15.05 23.21
C ALA A 146 -25.59 15.69 24.57
N PRO A 147 -24.70 15.58 25.60
CA PRO A 147 -23.37 14.97 25.57
C PRO A 147 -23.42 13.45 25.69
N THR A 148 -22.59 12.77 24.90
CA THR A 148 -22.46 11.29 24.95
C THR A 148 -21.05 10.85 24.56
N THR A 149 -20.62 9.69 25.08
CA THR A 149 -19.39 9.02 24.66
C THR A 149 -19.65 7.97 23.58
N ASN A 150 -20.92 7.61 23.35
CA ASN A 150 -21.25 6.50 22.44
C ASN A 150 -21.34 6.98 20.99
N ILE A 151 -20.57 6.33 20.14
CA ILE A 151 -20.55 6.59 18.71
C ILE A 151 -20.75 5.32 17.91
N LYS A 152 -21.29 5.47 16.72
CA LYS A 152 -21.34 4.42 15.70
C LYS A 152 -20.53 4.86 14.50
N ILE A 153 -19.66 3.98 14.03
CA ILE A 153 -18.86 4.20 12.82
C ILE A 153 -19.33 3.21 11.75
N ASN A 154 -19.73 3.75 10.60
CA ASN A 154 -20.13 2.98 9.43
C ASN A 154 -19.09 3.19 8.33
N CYS A 155 -18.53 2.11 7.82
CA CYS A 155 -17.56 2.16 6.72
C CYS A 155 -17.97 1.17 5.62
N ILE A 156 -17.79 1.59 4.38
CA ILE A 156 -17.88 0.72 3.20
C ILE A 156 -16.47 0.51 2.67
N LEU A 157 -16.05 -0.74 2.66
CA LEU A 157 -14.76 -1.18 2.18
C LEU A 157 -14.93 -1.97 0.90
N GLN A 158 -14.16 -1.67 -0.13
CA GLN A 158 -14.04 -2.50 -1.33
C GLN A 158 -12.71 -3.24 -1.31
N ALA A 159 -12.77 -4.57 -1.25
CA ALA A 159 -11.63 -5.44 -1.46
C ALA A 159 -11.58 -5.86 -2.93
N ILE A 160 -10.41 -5.79 -3.54
CA ILE A 160 -10.16 -6.14 -4.94
C ILE A 160 -8.95 -7.06 -4.98
N VAL A 161 -9.01 -8.13 -5.76
CA VAL A 161 -7.87 -9.01 -6.01
C VAL A 161 -7.69 -9.24 -7.50
N LYS A 162 -6.44 -9.33 -7.91
CA LYS A 162 -6.01 -9.84 -9.21
C LYS A 162 -5.15 -11.06 -8.94
N VAL A 163 -5.47 -12.20 -9.57
CA VAL A 163 -4.72 -13.45 -9.45
C VAL A 163 -4.05 -13.76 -10.76
N THR A 164 -2.76 -14.08 -10.72
CA THR A 164 -1.96 -14.40 -11.89
C THR A 164 -1.11 -15.63 -11.63
N GLU A 165 -0.73 -16.32 -12.69
CA GLU A 165 0.17 -17.45 -12.67
C GLU A 165 1.37 -17.20 -13.58
N TYR A 166 2.56 -17.52 -13.11
CA TYR A 166 3.76 -17.56 -13.93
C TYR A 166 3.80 -18.84 -14.74
N CYS A 167 3.73 -18.71 -16.06
CA CYS A 167 3.83 -19.82 -16.99
C CYS A 167 5.14 -19.74 -17.78
N GLN A 168 5.92 -20.82 -17.74
CA GLN A 168 7.04 -21.02 -18.66
C GLN A 168 6.62 -22.00 -19.73
N LEU A 169 6.60 -21.56 -20.98
CA LEU A 169 6.18 -22.40 -22.10
C LEU A 169 7.10 -22.20 -23.30
N TYR A 170 7.32 -23.30 -24.03
CA TYR A 170 7.94 -23.25 -25.34
C TYR A 170 6.89 -22.86 -26.35
N ILE A 171 7.17 -21.81 -27.13
CA ILE A 171 6.32 -21.36 -28.23
C ILE A 171 7.04 -21.66 -29.51
N VAL A 172 6.34 -22.21 -30.51
CA VAL A 172 6.87 -22.43 -31.84
C VAL A 172 6.98 -21.08 -32.54
N THR A 173 8.22 -20.65 -32.80
CA THR A 173 8.51 -19.36 -33.47
C THR A 173 8.78 -19.50 -34.95
N ASP A 174 9.17 -20.70 -35.42
CA ASP A 174 9.34 -21.00 -36.80
C ASP A 174 9.05 -22.47 -37.14
N VAL A 175 8.60 -22.74 -38.38
CA VAL A 175 8.33 -24.07 -38.88
C VAL A 175 8.92 -24.20 -40.27
N GLN A 176 9.67 -25.29 -40.55
CA GLN A 176 10.18 -25.67 -41.87
C GLN A 176 9.50 -26.96 -42.30
N GLY A 177 9.30 -27.12 -43.61
CA GLY A 177 8.64 -28.28 -44.19
C GLY A 177 7.12 -28.21 -44.21
N ALA A 178 6.50 -27.13 -43.75
CA ALA A 178 5.07 -26.88 -43.82
C ALA A 178 4.78 -25.41 -44.20
N LEU A 179 3.57 -25.18 -44.72
CA LEU A 179 3.06 -23.81 -44.91
C LEU A 179 2.62 -23.26 -43.56
N ALA A 180 3.22 -22.15 -43.14
CA ALA A 180 2.88 -21.46 -41.89
C ALA A 180 2.53 -19.99 -42.15
N SER A 181 1.47 -19.52 -41.51
CA SER A 181 1.17 -18.10 -41.44
C SER A 181 1.84 -17.53 -40.16
N ARG A 182 2.46 -16.35 -40.29
CA ARG A 182 3.19 -15.71 -39.21
C ARG A 182 2.52 -14.39 -38.84
N CYS A 183 2.37 -14.15 -37.55
CA CYS A 183 1.97 -12.87 -37.01
C CYS A 183 3.05 -12.39 -36.05
N ARG A 184 3.48 -11.13 -36.18
CA ARG A 184 4.44 -10.55 -35.27
C ARG A 184 3.67 -9.85 -34.13
N ILE A 185 3.84 -10.33 -32.94
CA ILE A 185 3.33 -9.69 -31.71
C ILE A 185 4.50 -9.25 -30.83
N ARG A 186 4.28 -8.27 -29.99
CA ARG A 186 5.22 -7.90 -28.94
C ARG A 186 4.63 -8.36 -27.62
N VAL A 187 5.39 -9.15 -26.89
CA VAL A 187 5.03 -9.64 -25.55
C VAL A 187 6.08 -9.17 -24.56
N GLU A 188 5.67 -8.95 -23.31
CA GLU A 188 6.60 -8.72 -22.22
C GLU A 188 7.05 -10.11 -21.72
N ASP A 189 8.32 -10.46 -21.96
CA ASP A 189 8.93 -11.66 -21.38
C ASP A 189 9.41 -11.32 -19.98
N ILE A 190 8.81 -11.93 -18.97
CA ILE A 190 9.08 -11.57 -17.58
C ILE A 190 10.29 -12.36 -17.10
N ILE A 191 11.43 -11.68 -16.91
CA ILE A 191 12.65 -12.25 -16.36
C ILE A 191 12.42 -12.58 -14.86
N GLY A 192 11.68 -11.74 -14.16
CA GLY A 192 11.32 -12.01 -12.77
C GLY A 192 10.80 -10.80 -12.02
N ARG A 193 10.46 -11.03 -10.73
CA ARG A 193 10.06 -10.01 -9.76
C ARG A 193 10.83 -10.22 -8.47
N LYS A 194 11.39 -9.16 -7.92
CA LYS A 194 12.05 -9.14 -6.61
C LYS A 194 11.56 -7.94 -5.82
N CYS A 195 11.32 -8.16 -4.53
CA CYS A 195 10.96 -7.09 -3.61
C CYS A 195 11.96 -7.01 -2.47
N HIS A 196 12.11 -5.82 -1.92
CA HIS A 196 12.95 -5.55 -0.75
C HIS A 196 12.21 -4.58 0.17
N GLN A 197 12.31 -4.80 1.47
CA GLN A 197 11.79 -3.91 2.50
C GLN A 197 12.93 -3.12 3.12
N GLU A 198 12.73 -1.83 3.28
CA GLU A 198 13.65 -0.92 3.97
C GLU A 198 12.94 -0.32 5.18
N THR A 199 13.59 -0.39 6.34
CA THR A 199 13.07 0.19 7.57
C THR A 199 13.73 1.51 7.86
N ILE A 200 12.95 2.56 7.90
CA ILE A 200 13.36 3.89 8.33
C ILE A 200 12.98 4.04 9.80
N ASN A 201 13.95 4.43 10.61
CA ASN A 201 13.78 4.69 12.03
C ASN A 201 14.53 5.98 12.37
N GLN A 202 13.81 7.05 12.66
CA GLN A 202 14.38 8.37 12.87
C GLN A 202 13.74 9.04 14.08
N SER A 203 14.60 9.59 14.96
CA SER A 203 14.16 10.50 16.01
C SER A 203 14.02 11.91 15.47
N ILE A 204 12.88 12.54 15.73
CA ILE A 204 12.50 13.87 15.26
C ILE A 204 12.30 14.75 16.50
N ASP A 205 12.99 15.89 16.54
CA ASP A 205 12.75 16.90 17.57
C ASP A 205 11.54 17.76 17.18
N VAL A 206 10.52 17.79 18.01
CA VAL A 206 9.30 18.56 17.73
C VAL A 206 9.51 20.08 17.85
N ASN A 207 10.65 20.51 18.40
CA ASN A 207 11.05 21.91 18.49
C ASN A 207 11.95 22.36 17.32
N ALA A 208 12.19 21.52 16.34
CA ALA A 208 12.92 21.87 15.13
C ALA A 208 11.94 22.17 13.98
N PRO A 209 12.02 23.35 13.32
CA PRO A 209 12.97 24.46 13.51
C PRO A 209 12.63 25.36 14.71
N ALA A 210 13.61 26.09 15.21
CA ALA A 210 13.73 26.78 16.49
C ALA A 210 12.70 27.88 16.85
N ASP A 211 11.54 27.90 16.22
CA ASP A 211 10.49 28.90 16.45
C ASP A 211 9.43 28.47 17.48
N VAL A 212 9.55 27.26 18.03
CA VAL A 212 8.60 26.70 18.98
C VAL A 212 9.29 26.54 20.33
N ASN A 213 8.82 27.24 21.34
CA ASN A 213 9.37 27.22 22.69
C ASN A 213 9.16 25.86 23.36
N ASP A 214 10.22 25.20 23.79
CA ASP A 214 10.33 24.06 24.72
C ASP A 214 9.08 23.18 24.87
N VAL A 215 8.57 22.69 23.74
CA VAL A 215 7.41 21.78 23.74
C VAL A 215 7.88 20.38 24.13
N LEU A 216 7.32 19.87 25.19
CA LEU A 216 7.52 18.47 25.59
C LEU A 216 6.37 17.61 25.08
N VAL A 217 6.67 16.37 24.72
CA VAL A 217 5.71 15.42 24.17
C VAL A 217 5.10 14.58 25.28
N LYS A 218 3.76 14.58 25.35
CA LYS A 218 3.01 13.69 26.23
C LYS A 218 2.77 12.33 25.59
N LYS A 219 2.39 12.33 24.32
CA LYS A 219 2.03 11.10 23.58
C LYS A 219 2.13 11.34 22.08
N ALA A 220 2.74 10.43 21.36
CA ALA A 220 2.55 10.33 19.91
C ALA A 220 1.17 9.74 19.61
N LYS A 221 0.49 10.24 18.60
CA LYS A 221 -0.90 9.83 18.27
C LYS A 221 -0.99 9.09 16.95
N ASN A 222 -0.63 9.74 15.87
CA ASN A 222 -0.72 9.19 14.53
C ASN A 222 0.52 9.54 13.73
N THR A 223 0.79 8.73 12.72
CA THR A 223 1.92 8.95 11.81
C THR A 223 1.49 8.62 10.40
N THR A 224 1.77 9.51 9.50
CA THR A 224 1.63 9.26 8.07
C THR A 224 2.99 9.39 7.40
N ALA A 225 3.20 8.64 6.34
CA ALA A 225 4.40 8.79 5.52
C ALA A 225 4.06 8.68 4.04
N CYS A 226 4.77 9.42 3.23
CA CYS A 226 4.72 9.33 1.78
C CYS A 226 6.12 9.38 1.17
N LEU A 227 6.28 8.79 -0.01
CA LEU A 227 7.54 8.79 -0.73
C LEU A 227 7.56 9.93 -1.73
N ARG A 228 8.69 10.68 -1.74
CA ARG A 228 8.90 11.83 -2.61
C ARG A 228 10.21 11.67 -3.38
N ASN A 229 10.26 12.25 -4.58
CA ASN A 229 11.48 12.33 -5.40
C ASN A 229 12.17 10.98 -5.61
N VAL A 230 11.38 9.90 -5.78
CA VAL A 230 11.92 8.58 -5.94
C VAL A 230 12.55 8.44 -7.32
N THR A 231 13.80 8.03 -7.34
CA THR A 231 14.60 7.73 -8.54
C THR A 231 15.20 6.36 -8.43
N TYR A 232 15.54 5.76 -9.57
CA TYR A 232 16.22 4.48 -9.59
C TYR A 232 17.31 4.43 -10.64
N GLU A 233 18.32 3.65 -10.37
CA GLU A 233 19.48 3.40 -11.24
C GLU A 233 19.68 1.91 -11.40
N LYS A 234 19.83 1.47 -12.66
CA LYS A 234 20.19 0.09 -12.99
C LYS A 234 21.69 -0.08 -13.04
N ILE A 235 22.20 -1.06 -12.33
CA ILE A 235 23.56 -1.56 -12.45
C ILE A 235 23.49 -3.08 -12.64
N PRO A 236 24.55 -3.75 -13.10
CA PRO A 236 24.53 -5.21 -13.24
C PRO A 236 24.08 -5.89 -11.94
N ASP A 237 23.08 -6.77 -12.05
CA ASP A 237 22.50 -7.58 -10.98
C ASP A 237 21.87 -6.79 -9.83
N LYS A 238 21.64 -5.48 -9.98
CA LYS A 238 21.03 -4.64 -8.93
C LYS A 238 20.23 -3.48 -9.51
N VAL A 239 19.18 -3.09 -8.77
CA VAL A 239 18.51 -1.81 -8.92
C VAL A 239 18.69 -1.03 -7.63
N ILE A 240 19.29 0.15 -7.71
CA ILE A 240 19.41 1.10 -6.60
C ILE A 240 18.20 2.03 -6.66
N VAL A 241 17.49 2.19 -5.55
CA VAL A 241 16.35 3.09 -5.42
C VAL A 241 16.66 4.11 -4.35
N LYS A 242 16.50 5.38 -4.69
CA LYS A 242 16.76 6.53 -3.80
C LYS A 242 15.52 7.40 -3.76
N GLY A 243 15.27 8.01 -2.62
CA GLY A 243 14.15 8.92 -2.45
C GLY A 243 14.15 9.58 -1.09
N ILE A 244 13.06 10.26 -0.82
CA ILE A 244 12.79 10.90 0.46
C ILE A 244 11.51 10.31 1.02
N THR A 245 11.55 9.86 2.27
CA THR A 245 10.35 9.55 3.03
C THR A 245 9.96 10.78 3.83
N HIS A 246 8.90 11.42 3.42
CA HIS A 246 8.29 12.48 4.20
C HIS A 246 7.40 11.84 5.26
N VAL A 247 7.78 12.02 6.52
CA VAL A 247 7.04 11.51 7.67
C VAL A 247 6.41 12.68 8.40
N GLN A 248 5.14 12.53 8.75
CA GLN A 248 4.36 13.51 9.49
C GLN A 248 3.82 12.83 10.76
N VAL A 249 4.14 13.40 11.92
CA VAL A 249 3.78 12.84 13.22
C VAL A 249 2.86 13.82 13.94
N TYR A 250 1.70 13.32 14.35
CA TYR A 250 0.79 14.03 15.23
C TYR A 250 1.05 13.62 16.68
N TYR A 251 1.16 14.58 17.56
CA TYR A 251 1.47 14.34 18.97
C TYR A 251 0.70 15.30 19.90
N VAL A 252 0.50 14.88 21.13
CA VAL A 252 -0.07 15.70 22.19
C VAL A 252 1.06 16.33 22.98
N SER A 253 1.06 17.66 23.13
CA SER A 253 2.03 18.39 23.94
C SER A 253 1.73 18.26 25.44
N CYS A 254 2.76 18.43 26.27
CA CYS A 254 2.61 18.58 27.70
C CYS A 254 2.24 20.02 28.07
N GLY A 255 1.45 20.16 29.11
CA GLY A 255 0.98 21.45 29.58
C GLY A 255 -0.50 21.36 29.96
N SER A 256 -1.04 22.45 30.50
CA SER A 256 -2.45 22.54 30.87
C SER A 256 -3.41 22.30 29.73
N ASP A 257 -2.97 22.64 28.51
CA ASP A 257 -3.82 22.68 27.33
C ASP A 257 -3.79 21.40 26.50
N GLN A 258 -2.77 20.55 26.66
CA GLN A 258 -2.61 19.25 25.98
C GLN A 258 -2.99 19.31 24.49
N GLU A 259 -2.46 20.31 23.80
CA GLU A 259 -2.80 20.56 22.39
C GLU A 259 -2.30 19.43 21.49
N LEU A 260 -3.13 19.05 20.53
CA LEU A 260 -2.70 18.23 19.40
C LEU A 260 -1.84 19.09 18.47
N ARG A 261 -0.63 18.65 18.23
CA ARG A 261 0.37 19.32 17.38
C ARG A 261 0.91 18.37 16.32
N GLU A 262 1.55 18.92 15.32
CA GLU A 262 2.15 18.18 14.23
C GLU A 262 3.61 18.60 14.06
N THR A 263 4.43 17.60 13.71
CA THR A 263 5.80 17.81 13.22
C THR A 263 6.04 16.92 12.01
N SER A 264 6.94 17.32 11.13
CA SER A 264 7.29 16.53 9.96
C SER A 264 8.78 16.52 9.72
N ALA A 265 9.27 15.47 9.06
CA ALA A 265 10.65 15.36 8.64
C ALA A 265 10.76 14.70 7.27
N ASP A 266 11.72 15.18 6.48
CA ASP A 266 12.12 14.58 5.22
C ASP A 266 13.35 13.71 5.44
N ILE A 267 13.17 12.39 5.36
CA ILE A 267 14.20 11.39 5.65
C ILE A 267 14.68 10.77 4.33
N PRO A 268 15.90 11.03 3.88
CA PRO A 268 16.43 10.41 2.69
C PRO A 268 16.65 8.92 2.90
N PHE A 269 16.32 8.10 1.90
CA PHE A 269 16.63 6.70 1.89
C PHE A 269 17.35 6.29 0.61
N THR A 270 18.13 5.23 0.71
CA THR A 270 18.75 4.53 -0.41
C THR A 270 18.70 3.05 -0.12
N THR A 271 18.02 2.32 -0.96
CA THR A 271 17.93 0.87 -0.86
C THR A 271 18.25 0.22 -2.20
N PHE A 272 18.43 -1.09 -2.21
CA PHE A 272 18.72 -1.80 -3.44
C PHE A 272 18.01 -3.16 -3.49
N VAL A 273 17.59 -3.51 -4.69
CA VAL A 273 16.99 -4.81 -4.97
C VAL A 273 18.00 -5.62 -5.81
N HIS A 274 18.44 -6.76 -5.28
CA HIS A 274 19.25 -7.72 -6.01
C HIS A 274 18.42 -8.43 -7.07
N PHE A 275 18.94 -8.47 -8.28
CA PHE A 275 18.23 -9.07 -9.40
C PHE A 275 19.21 -9.71 -10.37
N ASP A 276 19.48 -11.01 -10.19
CA ASP A 276 20.43 -11.76 -10.99
C ASP A 276 20.07 -11.72 -12.48
N GLY A 277 21.06 -11.48 -13.33
CA GLY A 277 20.89 -11.43 -14.78
C GLY A 277 20.38 -10.09 -15.33
N LEU A 278 20.25 -9.07 -14.47
CA LEU A 278 19.90 -7.73 -14.90
C LEU A 278 21.02 -7.10 -15.72
N THR A 279 20.68 -6.64 -16.93
CA THR A 279 21.59 -5.90 -17.83
C THR A 279 21.16 -4.46 -18.00
N LYS A 280 21.97 -3.65 -18.65
CA LYS A 280 21.61 -2.26 -18.98
C LYS A 280 20.39 -2.17 -19.92
N ASP A 281 20.20 -3.16 -20.77
CA ASP A 281 19.14 -3.19 -21.79
C ASP A 281 17.84 -3.78 -21.25
N THR A 282 17.86 -4.47 -20.10
CA THR A 282 16.68 -5.02 -19.44
C THR A 282 15.70 -3.91 -19.09
N MET A 283 14.46 -4.02 -19.52
CA MET A 283 13.39 -3.13 -19.09
C MET A 283 13.00 -3.46 -17.66
N ILE A 284 12.77 -2.43 -16.84
CA ILE A 284 12.32 -2.62 -15.46
C ILE A 284 11.13 -1.71 -15.14
N ARG A 285 10.27 -2.21 -14.29
CA ARG A 285 9.26 -1.40 -13.58
C ARG A 285 9.54 -1.45 -12.10
N VAL A 286 9.65 -0.28 -11.49
CA VAL A 286 9.86 -0.15 -10.05
C VAL A 286 8.56 0.33 -9.42
N ARG A 287 8.08 -0.40 -8.41
CA ARG A 287 6.97 0.01 -7.56
C ARG A 287 7.49 0.18 -6.15
N GLN A 288 7.04 1.21 -5.51
CA GLN A 288 7.37 1.50 -4.13
C GLN A 288 6.10 1.90 -3.37
N ARG A 289 6.02 1.51 -2.12
CA ARG A 289 4.94 1.90 -1.22
C ARG A 289 5.44 1.97 0.21
N VAL A 290 4.78 2.77 1.01
CA VAL A 290 4.90 2.68 2.47
C VAL A 290 3.95 1.59 2.93
N GLU A 291 4.48 0.58 3.61
CA GLU A 291 3.68 -0.55 4.12
C GLU A 291 3.21 -0.32 5.54
N TYR A 292 4.03 0.35 6.33
CA TYR A 292 3.76 0.56 7.73
C TYR A 292 4.32 1.89 8.20
N THR A 293 3.62 2.55 9.10
CA THR A 293 4.09 3.73 9.84
C THR A 293 3.70 3.63 11.30
N ASP A 294 4.59 4.07 12.17
CA ASP A 294 4.33 4.18 13.60
C ASP A 294 5.15 5.34 14.17
N ALA A 295 4.69 5.94 15.25
CA ALA A 295 5.48 6.89 16.03
C ALA A 295 5.31 6.67 17.52
N LYS A 296 6.42 6.77 18.23
CA LYS A 296 6.50 6.64 19.69
C LYS A 296 7.26 7.81 20.28
N ILE A 297 7.02 8.07 21.56
CA ILE A 297 7.88 8.98 22.30
C ILE A 297 9.29 8.39 22.34
N ASP A 298 10.28 9.20 22.04
CA ASP A 298 11.69 8.82 22.20
C ASP A 298 12.21 9.37 23.52
N GLY A 299 11.85 8.68 24.61
CA GLY A 299 12.16 9.07 25.98
C GLY A 299 10.98 8.90 26.94
N VAL A 300 10.98 9.69 28.00
CA VAL A 300 9.92 9.70 29.01
C VAL A 300 8.86 10.75 28.66
N SER A 301 7.59 10.39 28.86
CA SER A 301 6.45 11.30 28.63
C SER A 301 6.60 12.59 29.46
N CYS A 302 6.42 13.73 28.82
CA CYS A 302 6.59 15.06 29.40
C CYS A 302 8.01 15.42 29.88
N ASP A 303 9.01 14.67 29.43
CA ASP A 303 10.43 14.92 29.72
C ASP A 303 11.30 14.97 28.45
N THR A 304 10.69 14.80 27.30
CA THR A 304 11.38 14.81 26.00
C THR A 304 10.61 15.61 24.94
N SER A 305 11.35 16.25 24.05
CA SER A 305 10.85 16.85 22.82
C SER A 305 10.96 15.90 21.62
N MET A 306 11.44 14.67 21.83
CA MET A 306 11.75 13.74 20.75
C MET A 306 10.60 12.75 20.51
N VAL A 307 10.26 12.56 19.25
CA VAL A 307 9.40 11.48 18.77
C VAL A 307 10.19 10.59 17.83
N ARG A 308 10.05 9.29 17.98
CA ARG A 308 10.67 8.31 17.10
C ARG A 308 9.66 7.86 16.06
N ALA A 309 9.90 8.21 14.82
CA ALA A 309 9.11 7.78 13.69
C ALA A 309 9.71 6.52 13.05
N ILE A 310 8.86 5.58 12.73
CA ILE A 310 9.20 4.33 12.05
C ILE A 310 8.35 4.25 10.79
N ALA A 311 9.00 3.97 9.65
CA ALA A 311 8.32 3.67 8.41
C ALA A 311 8.97 2.45 7.75
N ILE A 312 8.16 1.52 7.24
CA ILE A 312 8.61 0.39 6.43
C ILE A 312 8.21 0.68 4.99
N ILE A 313 9.20 0.66 4.11
CA ILE A 313 9.02 0.89 2.67
C ILE A 313 9.22 -0.43 1.96
N GLU A 314 8.29 -0.83 1.10
CA GLU A 314 8.50 -1.91 0.14
C GLU A 314 8.90 -1.34 -1.21
N VAL A 315 9.94 -1.88 -1.80
CA VAL A 315 10.38 -1.61 -3.16
C VAL A 315 10.37 -2.91 -3.95
N CYS A 316 9.54 -2.98 -4.98
CA CYS A 316 9.45 -4.13 -5.87
C CYS A 316 9.94 -3.75 -7.27
N VAL A 317 10.83 -4.58 -7.82
CA VAL A 317 11.34 -4.48 -9.19
C VAL A 317 10.83 -5.66 -9.99
N ARG A 318 10.25 -5.37 -11.14
CA ARG A 318 9.92 -6.37 -12.16
C ARG A 318 10.81 -6.10 -13.37
N ALA A 319 11.44 -7.14 -13.88
CA ALA A 319 12.32 -7.10 -15.05
C ALA A 319 11.68 -7.84 -16.23
N TYR A 320 11.88 -7.30 -17.43
CA TYR A 320 11.31 -7.80 -18.69
C TYR A 320 12.40 -7.99 -19.73
#